data_48e1f8688dfec50111082ab023a608a7
#
_entry.id   48e1f8688dfec50111082ab023a608a7
#
_cell.length_a   1.000
_cell.length_b   1.000
_cell.length_c   1.000
_cell.angle_alpha   90.00
_cell.angle_beta   90.00
_cell.angle_gamma   90.00
#
_symmetry.space_group_name_H-M   'P 1'
#
loop_
_entity.id
_entity.type
_entity.pdbx_description
1 polymer ?
#
loop_
_entity_poly.entity_id
_entity_poly.type
_entity_poly.pdbx_seq_one_letter_code
_entity_poly.pdbx_strand_id
1 'polypeptide(L)'
;MGSPTISSATPAAPRTSLGAKPAPKARSAPHTPGSARRSRHQVVVPSLRIGDAAVAAVFAAARLRGPIARDVIAQVTSLSIATVNRQVTALLEAGLLRERADLAVSGAIGRPRVPVEVNHEPFLTLGVHIGARTTSIVAADLFGRTLDVVETPTPRGPQAAALASLAGSAQRYLSRWHRRRALWIGVAIGGTVDGVTGHVDHQRLGWTQAPVGPVLAETLGLPISVAAHVDAMAGAELLLGMRRFTTTGSKPTGTSLYVYARETVGYALVIGGRVHSPASGPGTIANLPAVSELLGGSGRLESTVSDEAVLAAARRLDIIPTEGTAAPGATVTTVLRAARQGNDRAQELLAERARVLGETVALLRDLLNPDDLVVGGQAFTEYPEGMALVESAYQQRSVLPARDIRITAFGNRVQEAGAGIVSLGGIYADPLAAMRRASRSEATA
;
A
#
# COMPACT_ATOMS: atom_id res chain seq x y z
N MET A 1 33.57 50.07 -37.11
CA MET A 1 34.50 49.51 -38.11
C MET A 1 34.68 48.06 -37.78
N GLY A 2 34.30 47.06 -38.50
CA GLY A 2 33.84 46.80 -39.83
C GLY A 2 33.60 45.28 -39.83
N SER A 3 32.43 44.87 -40.20
CA SER A 3 32.19 43.44 -40.59
C SER A 3 32.94 43.11 -41.87
N PRO A 4 33.15 41.83 -42.16
CA PRO A 4 32.58 41.36 -43.38
C PRO A 4 31.88 40.00 -43.34
N THR A 5 30.78 39.98 -44.03
CA THR A 5 30.04 38.86 -44.63
C THR A 5 30.82 38.22 -45.79
N ILE A 6 30.74 36.91 -46.00
CA ILE A 6 30.80 36.18 -47.28
C ILE A 6 30.18 34.78 -47.00
N SER A 7 29.06 34.39 -47.53
CA SER A 7 28.57 33.96 -48.85
C SER A 7 28.94 32.50 -49.22
N SER A 8 27.90 31.69 -49.28
CA SER A 8 27.50 30.59 -50.19
C SER A 8 28.54 29.67 -50.82
N ALA A 9 28.28 28.36 -50.73
CA ALA A 9 28.18 27.49 -51.89
C ALA A 9 27.72 26.06 -51.49
N THR A 10 26.62 25.62 -52.09
CA THR A 10 26.20 24.23 -52.28
C THR A 10 26.97 23.62 -53.47
N PRO A 11 27.28 22.35 -53.44
CA PRO A 11 27.01 21.57 -54.62
C PRO A 11 26.30 20.23 -54.40
N ALA A 12 25.67 19.85 -55.47
CA ALA A 12 24.71 18.82 -55.75
C ALA A 12 25.16 17.35 -55.52
N ALA A 13 24.14 16.53 -55.40
CA ALA A 13 24.19 15.05 -55.34
C ALA A 13 24.70 14.39 -56.62
N PRO A 14 25.03 13.08 -56.58
CA PRO A 14 24.52 12.18 -57.57
C PRO A 14 23.74 10.97 -56.99
N ARG A 15 22.69 10.63 -57.72
CA ARG A 15 21.89 9.42 -57.65
C ARG A 15 22.71 8.20 -58.05
N THR A 16 22.51 7.08 -57.37
CA THR A 16 22.23 5.77 -58.06
C THR A 16 21.70 4.75 -57.09
N SER A 17 20.67 4.10 -57.52
CA SER A 17 19.86 3.02 -57.03
C SER A 17 20.60 1.73 -56.80
N LEU A 18 20.15 0.94 -55.81
CA LEU A 18 19.89 -0.49 -55.99
C LEU A 18 19.08 -1.01 -54.80
N GLY A 19 17.98 -1.66 -55.10
CA GLY A 19 16.97 -2.08 -54.16
C GLY A 19 17.40 -3.26 -53.28
N ALA A 20 17.01 -3.20 -52.03
CA ALA A 20 16.92 -4.34 -51.12
C ALA A 20 15.46 -4.49 -50.69
N LYS A 21 14.88 -5.65 -50.97
CA LYS A 21 13.53 -6.05 -50.52
C LYS A 21 13.47 -5.99 -48.98
N PRO A 22 12.39 -5.46 -48.41
CA PRO A 22 12.18 -5.53 -46.95
C PRO A 22 11.79 -6.98 -46.58
N ALA A 23 12.44 -7.49 -45.50
CA ALA A 23 12.07 -8.70 -44.83
C ALA A 23 10.63 -8.65 -44.27
N PRO A 24 9.92 -9.80 -44.21
CA PRO A 24 8.53 -9.82 -43.77
C PRO A 24 8.44 -9.44 -42.30
N LYS A 25 7.65 -8.39 -41.97
CA LYS A 25 7.26 -8.04 -40.62
C LYS A 25 6.56 -9.23 -39.97
N ALA A 26 7.10 -9.69 -38.83
CA ALA A 26 6.42 -10.63 -37.98
C ALA A 26 5.01 -10.09 -37.67
N ARG A 27 3.98 -10.82 -38.00
CA ARG A 27 2.60 -10.54 -37.67
C ARG A 27 2.48 -10.61 -36.14
N SER A 28 2.32 -9.47 -35.48
CA SER A 28 1.79 -9.41 -34.15
C SER A 28 0.40 -10.07 -34.17
N ALA A 29 0.17 -11.02 -33.26
CA ALA A 29 -1.14 -11.62 -33.06
C ALA A 29 -2.20 -10.54 -32.82
N PRO A 30 -3.40 -10.67 -33.38
CA PRO A 30 -4.44 -9.67 -33.16
C PRO A 30 -4.87 -9.67 -31.70
N HIS A 31 -4.56 -8.60 -30.98
CA HIS A 31 -5.22 -8.30 -29.72
C HIS A 31 -6.72 -8.11 -30.02
N THR A 32 -7.52 -9.03 -29.56
CA THR A 32 -8.97 -8.95 -29.69
C THR A 32 -9.46 -7.68 -28.97
N PRO A 33 -10.09 -6.71 -29.66
CA PRO A 33 -10.48 -5.43 -29.05
C PRO A 33 -11.42 -5.56 -27.85
N GLY A 34 -12.03 -6.72 -27.66
CA GLY A 34 -12.93 -7.04 -26.54
C GLY A 34 -12.23 -7.27 -25.21
N SER A 35 -11.01 -7.82 -25.16
CA SER A 35 -10.32 -8.11 -23.89
C SER A 35 -9.77 -6.85 -23.25
N ALA A 36 -9.17 -5.96 -24.04
CA ALA A 36 -8.65 -4.67 -23.53
C ALA A 36 -9.74 -3.73 -23.01
N ARG A 37 -10.96 -3.84 -23.54
CA ARG A 37 -12.11 -3.05 -23.07
C ARG A 37 -12.71 -3.65 -21.79
N ARG A 38 -12.70 -4.98 -21.63
CA ARG A 38 -13.17 -5.69 -20.42
C ARG A 38 -12.23 -5.44 -19.24
N SER A 39 -10.91 -5.51 -19.41
CA SER A 39 -9.93 -5.29 -18.36
C SER A 39 -9.97 -3.86 -17.79
N ARG A 40 -10.23 -2.84 -18.64
CA ARG A 40 -10.38 -1.44 -18.20
C ARG A 40 -11.57 -1.22 -17.26
N HIS A 41 -12.65 -1.98 -17.39
CA HIS A 41 -13.81 -1.88 -16.50
C HIS A 41 -13.61 -2.55 -15.13
N GLN A 42 -12.59 -3.37 -14.98
CA GLN A 42 -12.27 -4.07 -13.73
C GLN A 42 -11.22 -3.33 -12.87
N VAL A 43 -10.42 -2.43 -13.45
CA VAL A 43 -9.52 -1.56 -12.67
C VAL A 43 -10.35 -0.44 -12.05
N VAL A 44 -10.20 -0.25 -10.75
CA VAL A 44 -10.98 0.70 -9.95
C VAL A 44 -10.03 1.54 -9.11
N VAL A 45 -10.21 2.85 -9.13
CA VAL A 45 -9.42 3.77 -8.31
C VAL A 45 -9.46 3.33 -6.84
N PRO A 46 -8.30 3.19 -6.18
CA PRO A 46 -8.24 2.79 -4.77
C PRO A 46 -8.97 3.81 -3.89
N SER A 47 -9.72 3.31 -2.92
CA SER A 47 -10.47 4.15 -1.98
C SER A 47 -9.88 4.00 -0.57
N LEU A 48 -8.84 4.78 -0.28
CA LEU A 48 -8.17 4.80 1.03
C LEU A 48 -8.72 5.96 1.87
N ARG A 49 -10.03 5.88 2.20
CA ARG A 49 -10.75 6.92 2.94
C ARG A 49 -11.89 6.35 3.77
N ILE A 50 -12.26 7.10 4.80
CA ILE A 50 -13.49 6.84 5.54
C ILE A 50 -14.68 7.17 4.64
N GLY A 51 -15.61 6.23 4.49
CA GLY A 51 -16.80 6.40 3.66
C GLY A 51 -17.77 7.45 4.22
N ASP A 52 -18.30 8.30 3.34
CA ASP A 52 -19.23 9.38 3.71
C ASP A 52 -20.71 8.98 3.58
N ALA A 53 -21.00 7.94 2.81
CA ALA A 53 -22.37 7.46 2.58
C ALA A 53 -22.95 6.81 3.84
N ALA A 54 -24.27 6.96 4.04
CA ALA A 54 -24.98 6.36 5.17
C ALA A 54 -24.76 4.83 5.25
N VAL A 55 -24.71 4.14 4.12
CA VAL A 55 -24.43 2.69 4.06
C VAL A 55 -23.03 2.35 4.56
N ALA A 56 -22.03 3.16 4.25
CA ALA A 56 -20.66 2.99 4.74
C ALA A 56 -20.60 3.19 6.26
N ALA A 57 -21.28 4.21 6.79
CA ALA A 57 -21.35 4.47 8.24
C ALA A 57 -22.02 3.30 8.99
N VAL A 58 -23.13 2.77 8.48
CA VAL A 58 -23.83 1.61 9.06
C VAL A 58 -22.94 0.36 9.02
N PHE A 59 -22.28 0.08 7.90
CA PHE A 59 -21.36 -1.05 7.77
C PHE A 59 -20.15 -0.91 8.69
N ALA A 60 -19.59 0.30 8.80
CA ALA A 60 -18.49 0.60 9.73
C ALA A 60 -18.90 0.39 11.19
N ALA A 61 -20.11 0.82 11.60
CA ALA A 61 -20.62 0.60 12.95
C ALA A 61 -20.75 -0.90 13.26
N ALA A 62 -21.29 -1.70 12.33
CA ALA A 62 -21.38 -3.14 12.47
C ALA A 62 -19.99 -3.81 12.52
N ARG A 63 -19.03 -3.33 11.72
CA ARG A 63 -17.66 -3.83 11.68
C ARG A 63 -16.87 -3.54 12.96
N LEU A 64 -17.06 -2.37 13.53
CA LEU A 64 -16.29 -1.92 14.70
C LEU A 64 -16.89 -2.39 16.02
N ARG A 65 -18.22 -2.50 16.11
CA ARG A 65 -18.96 -2.73 17.36
C ARG A 65 -19.92 -3.94 17.30
N GLY A 66 -19.98 -4.66 16.17
CA GLY A 66 -20.92 -5.78 16.05
C GLY A 66 -20.57 -6.98 16.97
N PRO A 67 -21.59 -7.76 17.37
CA PRO A 67 -23.02 -7.61 17.06
C PRO A 67 -23.67 -6.37 17.68
N ILE A 68 -24.48 -5.63 16.92
CA ILE A 68 -24.99 -4.31 17.32
C ILE A 68 -26.48 -4.13 16.90
N ALA A 69 -27.29 -3.57 17.79
CA ALA A 69 -28.69 -3.27 17.51
C ALA A 69 -28.86 -2.02 16.64
N ARG A 70 -29.94 -1.96 15.88
CA ARG A 70 -30.20 -0.87 14.90
C ARG A 70 -30.35 0.51 15.56
N ASP A 71 -30.92 0.59 16.75
CA ASP A 71 -31.01 1.84 17.53
C ASP A 71 -29.64 2.32 18.00
N VAL A 72 -28.74 1.41 18.41
CA VAL A 72 -27.35 1.75 18.75
C VAL A 72 -26.58 2.20 17.51
N ILE A 73 -26.81 1.58 16.34
CA ILE A 73 -26.24 2.06 15.08
C ILE A 73 -26.69 3.51 14.82
N ALA A 74 -28.00 3.80 14.97
CA ALA A 74 -28.52 5.16 14.79
C ALA A 74 -27.84 6.17 15.71
N GLN A 75 -27.65 5.80 16.97
CA GLN A 75 -26.98 6.65 17.95
C GLN A 75 -25.51 6.93 17.60
N VAL A 76 -24.72 5.89 17.28
CA VAL A 76 -23.27 6.04 17.02
C VAL A 76 -22.96 6.64 15.65
N THR A 77 -23.89 6.57 14.70
CA THR A 77 -23.74 7.16 13.36
C THR A 77 -24.41 8.51 13.20
N SER A 78 -25.22 8.93 14.18
CA SER A 78 -26.07 10.13 14.12
C SER A 78 -27.05 10.09 12.92
N LEU A 79 -27.42 8.89 12.44
CA LEU A 79 -28.41 8.69 11.38
C LEU A 79 -29.81 8.48 11.98
N SER A 80 -30.85 8.85 11.22
CA SER A 80 -32.21 8.52 11.62
C SER A 80 -32.44 7.01 11.63
N ILE A 81 -33.29 6.51 12.53
CA ILE A 81 -33.64 5.08 12.61
C ILE A 81 -34.21 4.53 11.29
N ALA A 82 -34.98 5.36 10.56
CA ALA A 82 -35.49 5.00 9.25
C ALA A 82 -34.38 4.79 8.22
N THR A 83 -33.35 5.65 8.21
CA THR A 83 -32.17 5.51 7.37
C THR A 83 -31.39 4.25 7.74
N VAL A 84 -31.15 4.01 9.04
CA VAL A 84 -30.45 2.80 9.51
C VAL A 84 -31.20 1.54 9.08
N ASN A 85 -32.54 1.48 9.28
CA ASN A 85 -33.34 0.33 8.88
C ASN A 85 -33.20 0.03 7.38
N ARG A 86 -33.32 1.06 6.53
CA ARG A 86 -33.16 0.90 5.08
C ARG A 86 -31.74 0.37 4.72
N GLN A 87 -30.67 0.94 5.32
CA GLN A 87 -29.31 0.50 5.01
C GLN A 87 -29.01 -0.90 5.54
N VAL A 88 -29.46 -1.23 6.76
CA VAL A 88 -29.32 -2.57 7.33
C VAL A 88 -30.03 -3.60 6.44
N THR A 89 -31.27 -3.33 6.01
CA THR A 89 -32.00 -4.24 5.11
C THR A 89 -31.23 -4.45 3.80
N ALA A 90 -30.75 -3.39 3.15
CA ALA A 90 -29.97 -3.52 1.92
C ALA A 90 -28.66 -4.30 2.12
N LEU A 91 -27.99 -4.14 3.26
CA LEU A 91 -26.77 -4.88 3.59
C LEU A 91 -27.04 -6.35 3.92
N LEU A 92 -28.18 -6.68 4.54
CA LEU A 92 -28.65 -8.05 4.75
C LEU A 92 -28.97 -8.74 3.42
N GLU A 93 -29.70 -8.07 2.52
CA GLU A 93 -30.02 -8.56 1.17
C GLU A 93 -28.76 -8.78 0.32
N ALA A 94 -27.74 -7.94 0.49
CA ALA A 94 -26.44 -8.11 -0.15
C ALA A 94 -25.57 -9.20 0.51
N GLY A 95 -26.01 -9.81 1.62
CA GLY A 95 -25.30 -10.83 2.36
C GLY A 95 -24.10 -10.31 3.17
N LEU A 96 -23.91 -8.98 3.26
CA LEU A 96 -22.78 -8.36 3.98
C LEU A 96 -23.01 -8.28 5.50
N LEU A 97 -24.25 -8.26 5.93
CA LEU A 97 -24.65 -8.41 7.33
C LEU A 97 -25.44 -9.69 7.50
N ARG A 98 -25.48 -10.18 8.74
CA ARG A 98 -26.39 -11.26 9.19
C ARG A 98 -27.04 -10.85 10.51
N GLU A 99 -28.24 -11.35 10.76
CA GLU A 99 -28.93 -11.18 12.02
C GLU A 99 -28.44 -12.21 13.04
N ARG A 100 -28.33 -11.79 14.31
CA ARG A 100 -27.98 -12.63 15.45
C ARG A 100 -29.20 -12.82 16.35
N ALA A 101 -30.13 -13.64 15.87
CA ALA A 101 -31.35 -13.97 16.62
C ALA A 101 -31.06 -14.65 17.97
N ASP A 102 -29.94 -15.36 18.06
CA ASP A 102 -29.42 -15.98 19.29
C ASP A 102 -29.05 -14.95 20.38
N LEU A 103 -28.80 -13.70 20.01
CA LEU A 103 -28.49 -12.59 20.91
C LEU A 103 -29.68 -11.65 21.12
N ALA A 104 -30.86 -11.98 20.64
CA ALA A 104 -32.06 -11.17 20.85
C ALA A 104 -32.46 -11.15 22.33
N VAL A 105 -32.61 -9.94 22.89
CA VAL A 105 -33.06 -9.79 24.27
C VAL A 105 -34.54 -10.14 24.37
N SER A 106 -34.85 -11.26 25.02
CA SER A 106 -36.20 -11.70 25.31
C SER A 106 -36.72 -10.96 26.57
N GLY A 107 -37.98 -10.48 26.53
CA GLY A 107 -38.65 -9.92 27.71
C GLY A 107 -38.84 -8.40 27.70
N ALA A 108 -38.40 -7.65 26.71
CA ALA A 108 -38.75 -6.25 26.56
C ALA A 108 -40.14 -6.10 25.89
N ILE A 109 -40.94 -5.15 26.35
CA ILE A 109 -42.23 -4.80 25.72
C ILE A 109 -41.92 -4.26 24.31
N GLY A 110 -42.38 -4.96 23.27
CA GLY A 110 -42.20 -4.60 21.86
C GLY A 110 -41.54 -5.71 21.03
N ARG A 111 -41.31 -5.41 19.74
CA ARG A 111 -40.62 -6.35 18.82
C ARG A 111 -39.20 -6.61 19.29
N PRO A 112 -38.75 -7.89 19.38
CA PRO A 112 -37.39 -8.23 19.80
C PRO A 112 -36.34 -7.45 18.98
N ARG A 113 -35.36 -6.88 19.66
CA ARG A 113 -34.23 -6.18 19.04
C ARG A 113 -33.19 -7.21 18.63
N VAL A 114 -33.23 -7.62 17.38
CA VAL A 114 -32.24 -8.57 16.82
C VAL A 114 -31.00 -7.77 16.39
N PRO A 115 -29.84 -8.02 17.04
CA PRO A 115 -28.58 -7.40 16.62
C PRO A 115 -28.13 -7.90 15.26
N VAL A 116 -27.34 -7.08 14.57
CA VAL A 116 -26.70 -7.43 13.29
C VAL A 116 -25.18 -7.41 13.42
N GLU A 117 -24.52 -8.28 12.67
CA GLU A 117 -23.05 -8.30 12.58
C GLU A 117 -22.59 -8.49 11.13
N VAL A 118 -21.33 -8.20 10.87
CA VAL A 118 -20.72 -8.43 9.55
C VAL A 118 -20.66 -9.93 9.25
N ASN A 119 -21.23 -10.33 8.13
CA ASN A 119 -21.17 -11.70 7.62
C ASN A 119 -19.85 -11.91 6.87
N HIS A 120 -18.77 -12.14 7.60
CA HIS A 120 -17.42 -12.20 7.02
C HIS A 120 -17.01 -13.59 6.54
N GLU A 121 -17.64 -14.65 7.01
CA GLU A 121 -17.24 -16.03 6.74
C GLU A 121 -17.31 -16.45 5.28
N PRO A 122 -18.37 -16.06 4.50
CA PRO A 122 -18.46 -16.47 3.10
C PRO A 122 -17.58 -15.65 2.15
N PHE A 123 -16.94 -14.59 2.63
CA PHE A 123 -16.22 -13.65 1.79
C PHE A 123 -14.72 -13.60 2.11
N LEU A 124 -13.94 -13.18 1.12
CA LEU A 124 -12.56 -12.77 1.27
C LEU A 124 -12.22 -11.67 0.26
N THR A 125 -11.12 -10.98 0.52
CA THR A 125 -10.43 -10.12 -0.44
C THR A 125 -8.97 -10.55 -0.55
N LEU A 126 -8.33 -10.25 -1.68
CA LEU A 126 -6.95 -10.61 -1.95
C LEU A 126 -6.08 -9.35 -1.99
N GLY A 127 -5.12 -9.25 -1.10
CA GLY A 127 -4.07 -8.23 -1.13
C GLY A 127 -2.80 -8.80 -1.77
N VAL A 128 -2.14 -8.02 -2.62
CA VAL A 128 -0.85 -8.36 -3.22
C VAL A 128 0.12 -7.21 -2.96
N HIS A 129 1.11 -7.41 -2.11
CA HIS A 129 2.20 -6.45 -1.95
C HIS A 129 3.37 -6.88 -2.85
N ILE A 130 3.73 -6.05 -3.83
CA ILE A 130 4.84 -6.30 -4.75
C ILE A 130 6.03 -5.46 -4.29
N GLY A 131 6.95 -6.11 -3.59
CA GLY A 131 8.23 -5.51 -3.19
C GLY A 131 9.33 -5.75 -4.22
N ALA A 132 10.46 -5.10 -4.07
CA ALA A 132 11.60 -5.26 -4.98
C ALA A 132 12.25 -6.66 -4.91
N ARG A 133 12.15 -7.35 -3.77
CA ARG A 133 12.73 -8.69 -3.53
C ARG A 133 11.67 -9.76 -3.36
N THR A 134 10.62 -9.47 -2.62
CA THR A 134 9.57 -10.41 -2.24
C THR A 134 8.19 -9.84 -2.56
N THR A 135 7.29 -10.73 -2.94
CA THR A 135 5.87 -10.45 -3.15
C THR A 135 5.08 -11.23 -2.11
N SER A 136 4.24 -10.54 -1.35
CA SER A 136 3.33 -11.15 -0.38
C SER A 136 1.92 -11.16 -0.95
N ILE A 137 1.26 -12.33 -0.91
CA ILE A 137 -0.15 -12.51 -1.30
C ILE A 137 -0.94 -12.83 -0.05
N VAL A 138 -1.94 -12.03 0.26
CA VAL A 138 -2.66 -12.02 1.53
C VAL A 138 -4.14 -12.23 1.29
N ALA A 139 -4.74 -13.22 1.94
CA ALA A 139 -6.20 -13.32 2.04
C ALA A 139 -6.67 -12.60 3.31
N ALA A 140 -7.64 -11.71 3.17
CA ALA A 140 -8.22 -10.97 4.28
C ALA A 140 -9.75 -11.14 4.35
N ASP A 141 -10.31 -11.15 5.56
CA ASP A 141 -11.75 -11.10 5.79
C ASP A 141 -12.28 -9.66 5.72
N LEU A 142 -13.60 -9.49 5.83
CA LEU A 142 -14.25 -8.17 5.80
C LEU A 142 -13.94 -7.29 7.03
N PHE A 143 -13.31 -7.84 8.07
CA PHE A 143 -12.77 -7.07 9.19
C PHE A 143 -11.36 -6.55 8.93
N GLY A 144 -10.71 -6.97 7.84
CA GLY A 144 -9.30 -6.71 7.57
C GLY A 144 -8.34 -7.60 8.36
N ARG A 145 -8.81 -8.74 8.88
CA ARG A 145 -7.94 -9.74 9.51
C ARG A 145 -7.30 -10.58 8.43
N THR A 146 -6.00 -10.78 8.53
CA THR A 146 -5.27 -11.71 7.67
C THR A 146 -5.73 -13.13 7.99
N LEU A 147 -6.27 -13.83 6.99
CA LEU A 147 -6.67 -15.24 7.07
C LEU A 147 -5.48 -16.16 6.76
N ASP A 148 -4.68 -15.77 5.78
CA ASP A 148 -3.48 -16.49 5.36
C ASP A 148 -2.58 -15.54 4.56
N VAL A 149 -1.28 -15.83 4.52
CA VAL A 149 -0.29 -15.10 3.71
C VAL A 149 0.72 -16.07 3.11
N VAL A 150 1.09 -15.79 1.87
CA VAL A 150 2.18 -16.48 1.18
C VAL A 150 3.16 -15.43 0.68
N GLU A 151 4.42 -15.63 0.99
CA GLU A 151 5.52 -14.82 0.48
C GLU A 151 6.32 -15.60 -0.55
N THR A 152 6.61 -14.96 -1.67
CA THR A 152 7.39 -15.54 -2.79
C THR A 152 8.42 -14.53 -3.27
N PRO A 153 9.55 -14.96 -3.86
CA PRO A 153 10.44 -14.04 -4.54
C PRO A 153 9.69 -13.27 -5.63
N THR A 154 9.91 -11.97 -5.72
CA THR A 154 9.34 -11.16 -6.81
C THR A 154 9.98 -11.59 -8.13
N PRO A 155 9.19 -11.98 -9.15
CA PRO A 155 9.71 -12.39 -10.45
C PRO A 155 10.53 -11.28 -11.10
N ARG A 156 11.69 -11.65 -11.62
CA ARG A 156 12.61 -10.76 -12.35
C ARG A 156 12.66 -11.13 -13.83
N GLY A 157 13.20 -10.24 -14.65
CA GLY A 157 13.32 -10.42 -16.09
C GLY A 157 12.30 -9.61 -16.90
N PRO A 158 11.93 -10.02 -18.10
CA PRO A 158 11.03 -9.26 -18.97
C PRO A 158 9.71 -8.97 -18.28
N GLN A 159 9.27 -7.70 -18.32
CA GLN A 159 8.09 -7.19 -17.62
C GLN A 159 6.83 -8.06 -17.81
N ALA A 160 6.53 -8.44 -19.07
CA ALA A 160 5.34 -9.24 -19.38
C ALA A 160 5.38 -10.63 -18.71
N ALA A 161 6.55 -11.29 -18.71
CA ALA A 161 6.73 -12.60 -18.08
C ALA A 161 6.63 -12.51 -16.55
N ALA A 162 7.21 -11.48 -15.95
CA ALA A 162 7.13 -11.23 -14.53
C ALA A 162 5.67 -10.99 -14.08
N LEU A 163 4.92 -10.17 -14.81
CA LEU A 163 3.50 -9.91 -14.55
C LEU A 163 2.64 -11.18 -14.70
N ALA A 164 2.87 -11.97 -15.76
CA ALA A 164 2.17 -13.25 -15.95
C ALA A 164 2.45 -14.24 -14.80
N SER A 165 3.70 -14.30 -14.32
CA SER A 165 4.09 -15.13 -13.18
C SER A 165 3.40 -14.70 -11.88
N LEU A 166 3.34 -13.39 -11.62
CA LEU A 166 2.62 -12.81 -10.46
C LEU A 166 1.12 -13.15 -10.52
N ALA A 167 0.49 -12.91 -11.67
CA ALA A 167 -0.91 -13.20 -11.89
C ALA A 167 -1.23 -14.69 -11.71
N GLY A 168 -0.40 -15.57 -12.26
CA GLY A 168 -0.52 -17.02 -12.09
C GLY A 168 -0.34 -17.46 -10.62
N SER A 169 0.56 -16.81 -9.87
CA SER A 169 0.74 -17.08 -8.44
C SER A 169 -0.49 -16.65 -7.63
N ALA A 170 -1.04 -15.48 -7.91
CA ALA A 170 -2.26 -15.00 -7.28
C ALA A 170 -3.46 -15.90 -7.61
N GLN A 171 -3.57 -16.38 -8.83
CA GLN A 171 -4.64 -17.30 -9.26
C GLN A 171 -4.55 -18.65 -8.53
N ARG A 172 -3.35 -19.26 -8.46
CA ARG A 172 -3.14 -20.50 -7.70
C ARG A 172 -3.42 -20.33 -6.22
N TYR A 173 -3.07 -19.18 -5.66
CA TYR A 173 -3.38 -18.90 -4.26
C TYR A 173 -4.89 -18.76 -4.05
N LEU A 174 -5.58 -18.03 -4.93
CA LEU A 174 -7.02 -17.82 -4.85
C LEU A 174 -7.81 -19.13 -4.99
N SER A 175 -7.38 -20.08 -5.82
CA SER A 175 -8.03 -21.37 -6.00
C SER A 175 -8.11 -22.23 -4.74
N ARG A 176 -7.27 -21.98 -3.73
CA ARG A 176 -7.31 -22.63 -2.41
C ARG A 176 -8.55 -22.23 -1.58
N TRP A 177 -9.15 -21.08 -1.93
CA TRP A 177 -10.25 -20.46 -1.20
C TRP A 177 -11.65 -20.76 -1.77
N HIS A 178 -11.83 -21.91 -2.41
CA HIS A 178 -13.06 -22.31 -3.10
C HIS A 178 -14.34 -22.27 -2.25
N ARG A 179 -14.23 -22.24 -0.90
CA ARG A 179 -15.36 -22.10 0.04
C ARG A 179 -15.71 -20.65 0.38
N ARG A 180 -14.92 -19.69 -0.08
CA ARG A 180 -15.15 -18.25 0.14
C ARG A 180 -15.20 -17.52 -1.20
N ARG A 181 -16.13 -16.62 -1.30
CA ARG A 181 -16.26 -15.76 -2.47
C ARG A 181 -15.25 -14.62 -2.38
N ALA A 182 -14.37 -14.49 -3.37
CA ALA A 182 -13.46 -13.37 -3.49
C ALA A 182 -14.21 -12.15 -4.04
N LEU A 183 -14.08 -11.01 -3.38
CA LEU A 183 -14.82 -9.79 -3.75
C LEU A 183 -13.96 -8.79 -4.51
N TRP A 184 -12.67 -8.68 -4.16
CA TRP A 184 -11.82 -7.62 -4.66
C TRP A 184 -10.35 -7.98 -4.54
N ILE A 185 -9.53 -7.38 -5.42
CA ILE A 185 -8.08 -7.47 -5.36
C ILE A 185 -7.50 -6.09 -5.08
N GLY A 186 -6.59 -6.01 -4.13
CA GLY A 186 -5.78 -4.82 -3.86
C GLY A 186 -4.32 -5.08 -4.15
N VAL A 187 -3.67 -4.19 -4.88
CA VAL A 187 -2.23 -4.23 -5.09
C VAL A 187 -1.58 -3.03 -4.43
N ALA A 188 -0.59 -3.28 -3.59
CA ALA A 188 0.29 -2.26 -3.04
C ALA A 188 1.70 -2.45 -3.63
N ILE A 189 2.25 -1.43 -4.27
CA ILE A 189 3.54 -1.52 -4.97
C ILE A 189 4.33 -0.22 -4.84
N GLY A 190 5.66 -0.31 -4.82
CA GLY A 190 6.54 0.85 -4.89
C GLY A 190 6.55 1.51 -6.26
N GLY A 191 7.19 2.68 -6.36
CA GLY A 191 7.28 3.45 -7.60
C GLY A 191 6.09 4.37 -7.83
N THR A 192 5.93 4.82 -9.07
CA THR A 192 4.82 5.69 -9.48
C THR A 192 3.64 4.85 -9.94
N VAL A 193 2.48 5.05 -9.34
CA VAL A 193 1.26 4.29 -9.61
C VAL A 193 0.19 5.21 -10.18
N ASP A 194 -0.31 4.89 -11.37
CA ASP A 194 -1.55 5.45 -11.88
C ASP A 194 -2.73 4.62 -11.34
N GLY A 195 -3.39 5.11 -10.31
CA GLY A 195 -4.52 4.42 -9.68
C GLY A 195 -5.77 4.31 -10.55
N VAL A 196 -5.87 5.08 -11.65
CA VAL A 196 -6.99 5.04 -12.58
C VAL A 196 -6.85 3.89 -13.57
N THR A 197 -5.67 3.74 -14.14
CA THR A 197 -5.38 2.73 -15.16
C THR A 197 -4.75 1.46 -14.59
N GLY A 198 -4.19 1.53 -13.38
CA GLY A 198 -3.46 0.43 -12.75
C GLY A 198 -2.09 0.19 -13.37
N HIS A 199 -1.54 1.17 -14.09
CA HIS A 199 -0.17 1.11 -14.63
C HIS A 199 0.84 1.59 -13.59
N VAL A 200 2.06 1.05 -13.68
CA VAL A 200 3.11 1.29 -12.69
C VAL A 200 4.46 1.50 -13.37
N ASP A 201 5.19 2.53 -12.93
CA ASP A 201 6.61 2.72 -13.20
C ASP A 201 7.41 2.33 -11.95
N HIS A 202 8.26 1.30 -12.03
CA HIS A 202 9.04 0.81 -10.91
C HIS A 202 10.50 0.58 -11.31
N GLN A 203 11.36 1.54 -10.97
CA GLN A 203 12.77 1.56 -11.40
C GLN A 203 13.56 0.30 -11.00
N ARG A 204 13.43 -0.19 -9.76
CA ARG A 204 14.18 -1.36 -9.26
C ARG A 204 13.75 -2.68 -9.92
N LEU A 205 12.53 -2.75 -10.47
CA LEU A 205 12.05 -3.89 -11.25
C LEU A 205 12.29 -3.71 -12.76
N GLY A 206 12.74 -2.54 -13.19
CA GLY A 206 12.89 -2.19 -14.62
C GLY A 206 11.55 -2.08 -15.35
N TRP A 207 10.47 -1.75 -14.63
CA TRP A 207 9.13 -1.66 -15.20
C TRP A 207 8.81 -0.24 -15.63
N THR A 208 8.30 -0.11 -16.85
CA THR A 208 7.81 1.16 -17.40
C THR A 208 6.41 0.97 -17.94
N GLN A 209 5.46 1.77 -17.45
CA GLN A 209 4.05 1.68 -17.79
C GLN A 209 3.52 0.23 -17.71
N ALA A 210 3.97 -0.49 -16.68
CA ALA A 210 3.63 -1.90 -16.47
C ALA A 210 2.13 -2.04 -16.16
N PRO A 211 1.35 -2.81 -16.97
CA PRO A 211 -0.10 -2.92 -16.81
C PRO A 211 -0.48 -3.89 -15.67
N VAL A 212 -0.04 -3.57 -14.45
CA VAL A 212 -0.24 -4.43 -13.26
C VAL A 212 -1.72 -4.69 -13.00
N GLY A 213 -2.53 -3.63 -12.96
CA GLY A 213 -3.97 -3.72 -12.76
C GLY A 213 -4.66 -4.51 -13.87
N PRO A 214 -4.49 -4.13 -15.15
CA PRO A 214 -5.10 -4.85 -16.27
C PRO A 214 -4.78 -6.35 -16.33
N VAL A 215 -3.51 -6.73 -16.17
CA VAL A 215 -3.08 -8.14 -16.24
C VAL A 215 -3.69 -8.97 -15.10
N LEU A 216 -3.66 -8.46 -13.88
CA LEU A 216 -4.25 -9.17 -12.74
C LEU A 216 -5.78 -9.23 -12.84
N ALA A 217 -6.44 -8.14 -13.29
CA ALA A 217 -7.88 -8.10 -13.48
C ALA A 217 -8.35 -9.12 -14.52
N GLU A 218 -7.63 -9.21 -15.66
CA GLU A 218 -7.94 -10.16 -16.73
C GLU A 218 -7.75 -11.61 -16.26
N THR A 219 -6.63 -11.88 -15.55
CA THR A 219 -6.31 -13.26 -15.11
C THR A 219 -7.26 -13.74 -14.02
N LEU A 220 -7.66 -12.86 -13.09
CA LEU A 220 -8.40 -13.26 -11.89
C LEU A 220 -9.92 -13.02 -12.01
N GLY A 221 -10.36 -12.28 -13.03
CA GLY A 221 -11.78 -12.00 -13.26
C GLY A 221 -12.46 -11.16 -12.18
N LEU A 222 -11.69 -10.40 -11.36
CA LEU A 222 -12.19 -9.64 -10.21
C LEU A 222 -11.90 -8.16 -10.33
N PRO A 223 -12.67 -7.28 -9.67
CA PRO A 223 -12.33 -5.88 -9.54
C PRO A 223 -10.99 -5.72 -8.83
N ILE A 224 -10.15 -4.82 -9.34
CA ILE A 224 -8.81 -4.57 -8.80
C ILE A 224 -8.57 -3.09 -8.54
N SER A 225 -7.86 -2.81 -7.47
CA SER A 225 -7.31 -1.48 -7.17
C SER A 225 -5.80 -1.57 -7.00
N VAL A 226 -5.07 -0.61 -7.57
CA VAL A 226 -3.61 -0.51 -7.45
C VAL A 226 -3.26 0.79 -6.76
N ALA A 227 -2.46 0.73 -5.70
CA ALA A 227 -2.04 1.88 -4.90
C ALA A 227 -0.53 1.87 -4.66
N ALA A 228 0.04 3.05 -4.45
CA ALA A 228 1.40 3.15 -3.95
C ALA A 228 1.48 2.53 -2.55
N HIS A 229 2.57 1.82 -2.27
CA HIS A 229 2.69 1.06 -1.02
C HIS A 229 2.64 1.94 0.23
N VAL A 230 3.21 3.14 0.19
CA VAL A 230 3.18 4.08 1.34
C VAL A 230 1.76 4.56 1.63
N ASP A 231 1.00 4.89 0.57
CA ASP A 231 -0.40 5.27 0.66
C ASP A 231 -1.25 4.11 1.22
N ALA A 232 -0.96 2.90 0.77
CA ALA A 232 -1.62 1.69 1.26
C ALA A 232 -1.37 1.46 2.76
N MET A 233 -0.14 1.68 3.24
CA MET A 233 0.22 1.54 4.66
C MET A 233 -0.46 2.62 5.51
N ALA A 234 -0.46 3.88 5.06
CA ALA A 234 -1.20 4.95 5.71
C ALA A 234 -2.72 4.67 5.73
N GLY A 235 -3.23 4.08 4.65
CA GLY A 235 -4.63 3.62 4.57
C GLY A 235 -4.93 2.51 5.58
N ALA A 236 -4.00 1.59 5.84
CA ALA A 236 -4.15 0.57 6.87
C ALA A 236 -4.20 1.19 8.27
N GLU A 237 -3.31 2.13 8.59
CA GLU A 237 -3.36 2.88 9.86
C GLU A 237 -4.71 3.59 10.02
N LEU A 238 -5.18 4.28 8.97
CA LEU A 238 -6.44 5.00 9.00
C LEU A 238 -7.65 4.07 9.21
N LEU A 239 -7.78 3.01 8.40
CA LEU A 239 -9.03 2.26 8.28
C LEU A 239 -9.09 1.01 9.16
N LEU A 240 -7.94 0.41 9.49
CA LEU A 240 -7.84 -0.76 10.36
C LEU A 240 -7.39 -0.39 11.78
N GLY A 241 -6.56 0.64 11.93
CA GLY A 241 -6.11 1.16 13.22
C GLY A 241 -7.24 1.75 14.05
N MET A 242 -8.30 2.25 13.44
CA MET A 242 -9.48 2.83 14.12
C MET A 242 -10.09 1.94 15.22
N ARG A 243 -9.99 0.62 15.11
CA ARG A 243 -10.46 -0.31 16.16
C ARG A 243 -9.78 -0.09 17.52
N ARG A 244 -8.60 0.53 17.54
CA ARG A 244 -7.81 0.76 18.75
C ARG A 244 -8.07 2.14 19.40
N PHE A 245 -8.66 3.09 18.64
CA PHE A 245 -8.75 4.50 19.07
C PHE A 245 -10.19 5.04 19.23
N THR A 246 -11.22 4.34 18.77
CA THR A 246 -12.59 4.87 18.85
C THR A 246 -13.35 4.41 20.08
N THR A 247 -13.16 5.13 21.17
CA THR A 247 -14.21 5.30 22.22
C THR A 247 -15.21 6.41 21.84
N THR A 248 -14.84 7.30 20.95
CA THR A 248 -15.68 8.44 20.48
C THR A 248 -15.85 8.34 18.97
N GLY A 249 -17.08 8.26 18.48
CA GLY A 249 -17.44 8.10 17.07
C GLY A 249 -17.13 9.29 16.14
N SER A 250 -16.16 10.11 16.46
CA SER A 250 -15.74 11.26 15.65
C SER A 250 -14.82 10.80 14.50
N LYS A 251 -15.10 11.27 13.29
CA LYS A 251 -14.19 11.14 12.15
C LYS A 251 -12.87 11.86 12.50
N PRO A 252 -11.71 11.27 12.16
CA PRO A 252 -10.44 12.00 12.25
C PRO A 252 -10.53 13.23 11.34
N THR A 253 -10.52 14.42 11.95
CA THR A 253 -10.63 15.71 11.21
C THR A 253 -9.25 16.30 10.91
N GLY A 254 -8.21 15.79 11.53
CA GLY A 254 -6.85 16.30 11.45
C GLY A 254 -6.04 15.71 10.29
N THR A 255 -4.76 16.07 10.30
CA THR A 255 -3.74 15.61 9.38
C THR A 255 -2.82 14.61 10.08
N SER A 256 -2.60 13.44 9.48
CA SER A 256 -1.63 12.46 9.96
C SER A 256 -0.53 12.28 8.92
N LEU A 257 0.71 12.23 9.39
CA LEU A 257 1.88 11.93 8.58
C LEU A 257 2.35 10.51 8.89
N TYR A 258 2.44 9.69 7.87
CA TYR A 258 3.04 8.36 7.93
C TYR A 258 4.41 8.38 7.25
N VAL A 259 5.47 8.01 7.96
CA VAL A 259 6.85 7.93 7.44
C VAL A 259 7.28 6.47 7.41
N TYR A 260 7.83 6.04 6.29
CA TYR A 260 8.26 4.68 6.06
C TYR A 260 9.76 4.61 5.74
N ALA A 261 10.46 3.67 6.37
CA ALA A 261 11.85 3.38 6.06
C ALA A 261 12.14 1.87 6.14
N ARG A 262 12.61 1.31 5.03
CA ARG A 262 13.09 -0.07 4.86
C ARG A 262 14.04 -0.11 3.65
N GLU A 263 13.73 -0.89 2.59
CA GLU A 263 14.46 -0.91 1.31
C GLU A 263 14.37 0.42 0.58
N THR A 264 13.27 1.14 0.80
CA THR A 264 13.01 2.49 0.31
C THR A 264 12.58 3.39 1.46
N VAL A 265 12.63 4.70 1.24
CA VAL A 265 12.05 5.68 2.14
C VAL A 265 10.90 6.41 1.47
N GLY A 266 9.86 6.67 2.23
CA GLY A 266 8.67 7.34 1.70
C GLY A 266 7.81 7.94 2.80
N TYR A 267 6.82 8.72 2.40
CA TYR A 267 5.82 9.26 3.31
C TYR A 267 4.44 9.28 2.65
N ALA A 268 3.42 9.29 3.46
CA ALA A 268 2.05 9.53 3.02
C ALA A 268 1.34 10.48 3.99
N LEU A 269 0.41 11.26 3.47
CA LEU A 269 -0.43 12.17 4.25
C LEU A 269 -1.86 11.64 4.29
N VAL A 270 -2.45 11.72 5.47
CA VAL A 270 -3.89 11.54 5.67
C VAL A 270 -4.48 12.88 6.05
N ILE A 271 -5.43 13.37 5.28
CA ILE A 271 -6.08 14.67 5.47
C ILE A 271 -7.59 14.45 5.59
N GLY A 272 -8.18 14.82 6.72
CA GLY A 272 -9.62 14.73 6.94
C GLY A 272 -10.18 13.30 6.74
N GLY A 273 -9.44 12.27 7.17
CA GLY A 273 -9.87 10.87 7.03
C GLY A 273 -9.72 10.29 5.62
N ARG A 274 -8.82 10.84 4.81
CA ARG A 274 -8.50 10.37 3.45
C ARG A 274 -6.99 10.39 3.24
N VAL A 275 -6.42 9.32 2.70
CA VAL A 275 -5.04 9.32 2.21
C VAL A 275 -4.95 10.24 1.00
N HIS A 276 -4.00 11.17 1.03
CA HIS A 276 -3.72 12.09 -0.06
C HIS A 276 -2.88 11.37 -1.13
N SER A 277 -3.52 10.99 -2.22
CA SER A 277 -2.89 10.29 -3.34
C SER A 277 -3.04 11.15 -4.61
N PRO A 278 -2.06 11.98 -4.96
CA PRO A 278 -2.08 12.80 -6.18
C PRO A 278 -2.07 11.94 -7.44
N ALA A 279 -2.63 12.45 -8.53
CA ALA A 279 -2.62 11.76 -9.82
C ALA A 279 -1.20 11.55 -10.39
N SER A 280 -0.24 12.38 -9.98
CA SER A 280 1.18 12.26 -10.33
C SER A 280 1.93 11.16 -9.54
N GLY A 281 1.23 10.41 -8.69
CA GLY A 281 1.81 9.44 -7.78
C GLY A 281 2.16 10.01 -6.40
N PRO A 282 2.64 9.17 -5.47
CA PRO A 282 2.99 9.60 -4.12
C PRO A 282 4.16 10.57 -4.13
N GLY A 283 4.21 11.45 -3.12
CA GLY A 283 5.39 12.24 -2.86
C GLY A 283 6.59 11.36 -2.47
N THR A 284 7.80 11.85 -2.69
CA THR A 284 9.01 11.14 -2.32
C THR A 284 9.93 11.98 -1.46
N ILE A 285 10.53 11.35 -0.48
CA ILE A 285 11.60 11.91 0.37
C ILE A 285 12.95 11.26 0.06
N ALA A 286 13.01 10.35 -0.90
CA ALA A 286 14.21 9.61 -1.24
C ALA A 286 15.42 10.49 -1.59
N ASN A 287 15.17 11.65 -2.17
CA ASN A 287 16.19 12.60 -2.60
C ASN A 287 16.42 13.77 -1.62
N LEU A 288 15.81 13.77 -0.43
CA LEU A 288 16.13 14.78 0.57
C LEU A 288 17.63 14.71 0.92
N PRO A 289 18.28 15.85 1.18
CA PRO A 289 19.66 15.85 1.60
C PRO A 289 19.84 15.09 2.90
N ALA A 290 20.78 14.15 2.92
CA ALA A 290 21.18 13.43 4.12
C ALA A 290 22.65 13.04 3.98
N VAL A 291 23.47 13.44 4.95
CA VAL A 291 24.89 13.16 4.98
C VAL A 291 25.22 12.42 6.26
N SER A 292 25.97 11.33 6.13
CA SER A 292 26.53 10.58 7.24
C SER A 292 27.84 9.93 6.79
N GLU A 293 28.91 10.21 7.50
CA GLU A 293 30.21 9.57 7.23
C GLU A 293 30.15 8.06 7.50
N LEU A 294 29.46 7.67 8.56
CA LEU A 294 29.35 6.27 8.99
C LEU A 294 28.48 5.44 8.02
N LEU A 295 27.31 5.95 7.64
CA LEU A 295 26.43 5.28 6.68
C LEU A 295 26.94 5.43 5.25
N GLY A 296 27.63 6.52 4.93
CA GLY A 296 28.03 6.87 3.57
C GLY A 296 26.82 7.30 2.72
N GLY A 297 26.82 6.92 1.46
CA GLY A 297 25.76 7.28 0.52
C GLY A 297 26.13 8.44 -0.40
N SER A 298 25.19 8.83 -1.29
CA SER A 298 25.41 9.90 -2.29
C SER A 298 24.90 11.26 -1.84
N GLY A 299 24.72 11.49 -0.55
CA GLY A 299 24.15 12.72 0.01
C GLY A 299 22.64 12.81 -0.10
N ARG A 300 21.96 11.69 -0.42
CA ARG A 300 20.50 11.57 -0.52
C ARG A 300 19.97 10.61 0.53
N LEU A 301 18.80 10.89 1.08
CA LEU A 301 18.24 10.14 2.20
C LEU A 301 18.14 8.62 1.92
N GLU A 302 17.56 8.21 0.79
CA GLU A 302 17.43 6.77 0.51
C GLU A 302 18.77 6.07 0.37
N SER A 303 19.76 6.71 -0.28
CA SER A 303 21.11 6.16 -0.40
C SER A 303 21.90 6.15 0.91
N THR A 304 21.39 6.82 1.95
CA THR A 304 22.03 6.91 3.27
C THR A 304 21.38 5.98 4.27
N VAL A 305 20.05 5.87 4.30
CA VAL A 305 19.32 5.14 5.37
C VAL A 305 18.55 3.91 4.93
N SER A 306 18.50 3.58 3.62
CA SER A 306 17.84 2.35 3.17
C SER A 306 18.55 1.10 3.70
N ASP A 307 17.85 -0.04 3.68
CA ASP A 307 18.44 -1.33 4.08
C ASP A 307 19.70 -1.66 3.27
N GLU A 308 19.72 -1.29 1.98
CA GLU A 308 20.87 -1.48 1.10
C GLU A 308 22.06 -0.61 1.52
N ALA A 309 21.80 0.64 1.93
CA ALA A 309 22.82 1.54 2.44
C ALA A 309 23.44 1.02 3.75
N VAL A 310 22.59 0.57 4.69
CA VAL A 310 23.04 -0.05 5.95
C VAL A 310 23.89 -1.29 5.69
N LEU A 311 23.48 -2.17 4.77
CA LEU A 311 24.24 -3.35 4.42
C LEU A 311 25.58 -3.02 3.75
N ALA A 312 25.62 -2.00 2.87
CA ALA A 312 26.86 -1.53 2.26
C ALA A 312 27.82 -0.96 3.31
N ALA A 313 27.30 -0.17 4.25
CA ALA A 313 28.10 0.34 5.38
C ALA A 313 28.58 -0.78 6.30
N ALA A 314 27.72 -1.75 6.63
CA ALA A 314 28.10 -2.89 7.47
C ALA A 314 29.21 -3.77 6.86
N ARG A 315 29.23 -3.93 5.52
CA ARG A 315 30.33 -4.59 4.81
C ARG A 315 31.62 -3.76 4.89
N ARG A 316 31.54 -2.47 4.66
CA ARG A 316 32.71 -1.56 4.73
C ARG A 316 33.33 -1.52 6.13
N LEU A 317 32.52 -1.72 7.17
CA LEU A 317 32.94 -1.72 8.57
C LEU A 317 33.27 -3.12 9.09
N ASP A 318 33.31 -4.14 8.24
CA ASP A 318 33.59 -5.55 8.59
C ASP A 318 32.63 -6.13 9.65
N ILE A 319 31.41 -5.60 9.74
CA ILE A 319 30.34 -6.11 10.61
C ILE A 319 29.74 -7.40 10.02
N ILE A 320 29.64 -7.46 8.69
CA ILE A 320 29.15 -8.62 7.93
C ILE A 320 30.10 -8.94 6.79
N PRO A 321 30.19 -10.22 6.36
CA PRO A 321 31.10 -10.62 5.27
C PRO A 321 30.80 -9.90 3.96
N THR A 322 31.85 -9.65 3.18
CA THR A 322 31.73 -9.14 1.80
C THR A 322 31.10 -10.21 0.90
N GLU A 323 30.32 -9.80 -0.10
CA GLU A 323 29.69 -10.72 -1.06
C GLU A 323 30.75 -11.57 -1.78
N GLY A 324 30.57 -12.89 -1.76
CA GLY A 324 31.53 -13.85 -2.36
C GLY A 324 32.04 -14.93 -1.40
N THR A 325 31.92 -14.74 -0.11
CA THR A 325 32.15 -15.79 0.89
C THR A 325 30.85 -16.46 1.24
N ALA A 326 30.69 -17.68 0.89
CA ALA A 326 29.70 -18.76 1.09
C ALA A 326 28.46 -18.59 2.03
N ALA A 327 27.97 -17.39 2.30
CA ALA A 327 26.76 -17.20 3.10
C ALA A 327 25.63 -16.59 2.24
N PRO A 328 24.42 -17.18 2.21
CA PRO A 328 23.29 -16.61 1.50
C PRO A 328 22.95 -15.23 2.08
N GLY A 329 22.85 -14.25 1.21
CA GLY A 329 22.51 -12.85 1.34
C GLY A 329 22.27 -12.32 2.76
N ALA A 330 23.27 -11.64 3.35
CA ALA A 330 23.10 -10.92 4.60
C ALA A 330 21.95 -9.91 4.48
N THR A 331 21.12 -9.81 5.51
CA THR A 331 20.00 -8.86 5.63
C THR A 331 20.27 -7.88 6.77
N VAL A 332 19.51 -6.80 6.85
CA VAL A 332 19.60 -5.88 8.00
C VAL A 332 19.38 -6.60 9.33
N THR A 333 18.57 -7.66 9.35
CA THR A 333 18.39 -8.53 10.52
C THR A 333 19.72 -9.15 11.00
N THR A 334 20.69 -9.38 10.10
CA THR A 334 22.04 -9.83 10.46
C THR A 334 22.81 -8.74 11.22
N VAL A 335 22.70 -7.49 10.78
CA VAL A 335 23.31 -6.33 11.46
C VAL A 335 22.65 -6.09 12.82
N LEU A 336 21.31 -6.16 12.89
CA LEU A 336 20.55 -6.07 14.14
C LEU A 336 20.97 -7.15 15.15
N ARG A 337 21.16 -8.38 14.68
CA ARG A 337 21.64 -9.47 15.53
C ARG A 337 23.05 -9.19 16.07
N ALA A 338 23.97 -8.73 15.23
CA ALA A 338 25.31 -8.36 15.66
C ALA A 338 25.29 -7.26 16.73
N ALA A 339 24.46 -6.22 16.54
CA ALA A 339 24.30 -5.15 17.53
C ALA A 339 23.77 -5.66 18.88
N ARG A 340 22.76 -6.54 18.86
CA ARG A 340 22.21 -7.18 20.07
C ARG A 340 23.18 -8.14 20.76
N GLN A 341 24.15 -8.67 20.02
CA GLN A 341 25.23 -9.50 20.54
C GLN A 341 26.43 -8.68 21.08
N GLY A 342 26.32 -7.36 21.10
CA GLY A 342 27.34 -6.47 21.67
C GLY A 342 28.42 -6.03 20.68
N ASN A 343 28.17 -6.07 19.37
CA ASN A 343 29.07 -5.49 18.39
C ASN A 343 28.89 -3.96 18.37
N ASP A 344 29.86 -3.22 18.93
CA ASP A 344 29.82 -1.76 19.08
C ASP A 344 29.64 -1.05 17.74
N ARG A 345 30.36 -1.48 16.68
CA ARG A 345 30.25 -0.87 15.35
C ARG A 345 28.84 -1.04 14.75
N ALA A 346 28.21 -2.19 15.00
CA ALA A 346 26.84 -2.42 14.56
C ALA A 346 25.84 -1.55 15.32
N GLN A 347 26.07 -1.34 16.62
CA GLN A 347 25.27 -0.44 17.45
C GLN A 347 25.41 1.01 16.98
N GLU A 348 26.65 1.49 16.77
CA GLU A 348 26.92 2.82 16.23
C GLU A 348 26.26 3.05 14.86
N LEU A 349 26.38 2.08 13.95
CA LEU A 349 25.77 2.15 12.62
C LEU A 349 24.26 2.27 12.67
N LEU A 350 23.59 1.49 13.53
CA LEU A 350 22.13 1.54 13.69
C LEU A 350 21.67 2.81 14.44
N ALA A 351 22.47 3.28 15.40
CA ALA A 351 22.25 4.54 16.10
C ALA A 351 22.30 5.74 15.13
N GLU A 352 23.28 5.74 14.24
CA GLU A 352 23.43 6.78 13.23
C GLU A 352 22.25 6.75 12.22
N ARG A 353 21.79 5.54 11.80
CA ARG A 353 20.56 5.41 11.00
C ARG A 353 19.37 6.03 11.72
N ALA A 354 19.20 5.73 13.00
CA ALA A 354 18.11 6.25 13.82
C ALA A 354 18.17 7.78 13.93
N ARG A 355 19.35 8.35 14.12
CA ARG A 355 19.58 9.80 14.18
C ARG A 355 19.15 10.48 12.87
N VAL A 356 19.63 10.00 11.70
CA VAL A 356 19.27 10.58 10.39
C VAL A 356 17.78 10.47 10.12
N LEU A 357 17.14 9.37 10.50
CA LEU A 357 15.68 9.20 10.37
C LEU A 357 14.93 10.16 11.30
N GLY A 358 15.40 10.39 12.53
CA GLY A 358 14.83 11.37 13.46
C GLY A 358 14.88 12.80 12.93
N GLU A 359 16.01 13.21 12.36
CA GLU A 359 16.17 14.51 11.70
C GLU A 359 15.25 14.65 10.49
N THR A 360 15.04 13.55 9.73
CA THR A 360 14.10 13.54 8.60
C THR A 360 12.66 13.73 9.08
N VAL A 361 12.27 13.03 10.14
CA VAL A 361 10.93 13.18 10.75
C VAL A 361 10.73 14.62 11.24
N ALA A 362 11.76 15.25 11.85
CA ALA A 362 11.72 16.64 12.27
C ALA A 362 11.47 17.59 11.10
N LEU A 363 12.21 17.44 10.01
CA LEU A 363 12.03 18.25 8.82
C LEU A 363 10.60 18.13 8.27
N LEU A 364 10.09 16.92 8.15
CA LEU A 364 8.72 16.69 7.67
C LEU A 364 7.67 17.23 8.63
N ARG A 365 7.90 17.11 9.94
CA ARG A 365 7.06 17.69 10.99
C ARG A 365 6.98 19.21 10.86
N ASP A 366 8.11 19.89 10.69
CA ASP A 366 8.17 21.35 10.60
C ASP A 366 7.55 21.87 9.28
N LEU A 367 7.69 21.13 8.17
CA LEU A 367 7.12 21.50 6.89
C LEU A 367 5.60 21.28 6.82
N LEU A 368 5.11 20.16 7.35
CA LEU A 368 3.73 19.69 7.15
C LEU A 368 2.83 19.93 8.35
N ASN A 369 3.41 20.13 9.52
CA ASN A 369 2.73 20.36 10.79
C ASN A 369 1.52 19.42 11.04
N PRO A 370 1.70 18.09 10.95
CA PRO A 370 0.61 17.14 11.13
C PRO A 370 0.15 17.07 12.58
N ASP A 371 -1.10 16.63 12.80
CA ASP A 371 -1.66 16.40 14.12
C ASP A 371 -1.19 15.07 14.74
N ASP A 372 -0.84 14.08 13.90
CA ASP A 372 -0.39 12.75 14.31
C ASP A 372 0.81 12.33 13.48
N LEU A 373 1.82 11.73 14.13
CA LEU A 373 3.05 11.23 13.50
C LEU A 373 3.14 9.72 13.67
N VAL A 374 3.19 9.00 12.57
CA VAL A 374 3.33 7.55 12.55
C VAL A 374 4.57 7.17 11.78
N VAL A 375 5.38 6.27 12.34
CA VAL A 375 6.53 5.71 11.65
C VAL A 375 6.36 4.21 11.45
N GLY A 376 6.80 3.70 10.31
CA GLY A 376 6.71 2.29 9.97
C GLY A 376 7.85 1.82 9.09
N GLY A 377 7.88 0.51 8.85
CA GLY A 377 8.98 -0.14 8.16
C GLY A 377 10.04 -0.67 9.12
N GLN A 378 10.87 -1.56 8.60
CA GLN A 378 11.82 -2.35 9.38
C GLN A 378 12.81 -1.48 10.19
N ALA A 379 13.17 -0.30 9.69
CA ALA A 379 14.06 0.62 10.38
C ALA A 379 13.55 1.05 11.76
N PHE A 380 12.23 1.08 11.94
CA PHE A 380 11.57 1.47 13.20
C PHE A 380 11.03 0.24 13.95
N THR A 381 10.44 -0.73 13.23
CA THR A 381 9.71 -1.84 13.86
C THR A 381 10.59 -2.97 14.33
N GLU A 382 11.75 -3.21 13.71
CA GLU A 382 12.70 -4.26 14.11
C GLU A 382 13.83 -3.76 15.02
N TYR A 383 13.95 -2.44 15.19
CA TYR A 383 14.92 -1.80 16.08
C TYR A 383 14.22 -0.86 17.07
N PRO A 384 13.34 -1.38 17.95
CA PRO A 384 12.65 -0.56 18.94
C PRO A 384 13.61 0.12 19.91
N GLU A 385 14.80 -0.46 20.15
CA GLU A 385 15.87 0.12 20.97
C GLU A 385 16.37 1.46 20.41
N GLY A 386 16.28 1.64 19.09
CA GLY A 386 16.68 2.87 18.41
C GLY A 386 15.65 4.00 18.46
N MET A 387 14.41 3.72 18.91
CA MET A 387 13.36 4.75 18.91
C MET A 387 13.69 5.95 19.81
N ALA A 388 14.33 5.73 20.94
CA ALA A 388 14.79 6.82 21.81
C ALA A 388 15.78 7.77 21.09
N LEU A 389 16.62 7.22 20.19
CA LEU A 389 17.55 8.01 19.37
C LEU A 389 16.82 8.76 18.25
N VAL A 390 15.82 8.13 17.62
CA VAL A 390 14.93 8.82 16.66
C VAL A 390 14.24 10.00 17.32
N GLU A 391 13.62 9.79 18.47
CA GLU A 391 12.92 10.83 19.24
C GLU A 391 13.86 11.94 19.71
N SER A 392 15.05 11.59 20.20
CA SER A 392 16.06 12.59 20.62
C SER A 392 16.50 13.45 19.44
N ALA A 393 16.85 12.86 18.30
CA ALA A 393 17.26 13.60 17.10
C ALA A 393 16.10 14.45 16.54
N TYR A 394 14.88 13.93 16.57
CA TYR A 394 13.67 14.66 16.23
C TYR A 394 13.48 15.90 17.11
N GLN A 395 13.54 15.75 18.44
CA GLN A 395 13.35 16.84 19.40
C GLN A 395 14.44 17.90 19.29
N GLN A 396 15.69 17.51 19.05
CA GLN A 396 16.81 18.43 18.86
C GLN A 396 16.72 19.25 17.58
N ARG A 397 16.13 18.69 16.54
CA ARG A 397 16.10 19.28 15.19
C ARG A 397 14.84 20.08 14.90
N SER A 398 13.68 19.65 15.40
CA SER A 398 12.40 20.31 15.13
C SER A 398 12.32 21.67 15.83
N VAL A 399 11.83 22.69 15.09
CA VAL A 399 11.58 24.04 15.63
C VAL A 399 10.16 24.19 16.19
N LEU A 400 9.25 23.29 15.83
CA LEU A 400 7.90 23.27 16.37
C LEU A 400 7.86 22.45 17.67
N PRO A 401 6.87 22.69 18.56
CA PRO A 401 6.69 21.87 19.77
C PRO A 401 6.65 20.37 19.43
N ALA A 402 7.40 19.58 20.20
CA ALA A 402 7.49 18.15 20.00
C ALA A 402 6.09 17.50 20.07
N ARG A 403 5.86 16.51 19.19
CA ARG A 403 4.71 15.58 19.22
C ARG A 403 5.22 14.17 19.39
N ASP A 404 4.43 13.32 19.99
CA ASP A 404 4.77 11.92 20.14
C ASP A 404 4.86 11.25 18.77
N ILE A 405 5.90 10.46 18.57
CA ILE A 405 6.06 9.61 17.40
C ILE A 405 5.47 8.24 17.73
N ARG A 406 4.51 7.80 16.94
CA ARG A 406 3.85 6.51 17.11
C ARG A 406 4.42 5.50 16.11
N ILE A 407 4.83 4.32 16.57
CA ILE A 407 5.16 3.22 15.69
C ILE A 407 3.87 2.63 15.13
N THR A 408 3.90 2.20 13.86
CA THR A 408 2.77 1.54 13.19
C THR A 408 2.17 0.41 14.04
N ALA A 409 0.84 0.36 14.07
CA ALA A 409 0.11 -0.66 14.81
C ALA A 409 0.28 -2.08 14.24
N PHE A 410 0.83 -2.20 13.02
CA PHE A 410 0.97 -3.45 12.28
C PHE A 410 2.37 -4.06 12.36
N GLY A 411 3.34 -3.35 12.96
CA GLY A 411 4.71 -3.82 13.07
C GLY A 411 5.29 -4.21 11.70
N ASN A 412 5.90 -5.39 11.63
CA ASN A 412 6.52 -5.90 10.39
C ASN A 412 5.49 -6.35 9.34
N ARG A 413 4.20 -6.46 9.70
CA ARG A 413 3.12 -6.83 8.78
C ARG A 413 2.42 -5.64 8.13
N VAL A 414 2.97 -4.45 8.23
CA VAL A 414 2.37 -3.24 7.66
C VAL A 414 2.21 -3.31 6.14
N GLN A 415 3.11 -4.00 5.44
CA GLN A 415 3.01 -4.22 3.99
C GLN A 415 1.81 -5.10 3.62
N GLU A 416 1.60 -6.17 4.38
CA GLU A 416 0.46 -7.07 4.23
C GLU A 416 -0.86 -6.36 4.55
N ALA A 417 -0.89 -5.60 5.66
CA ALA A 417 -2.05 -4.79 6.04
C ALA A 417 -2.36 -3.74 4.98
N GLY A 418 -1.33 -3.09 4.40
CA GLY A 418 -1.46 -2.15 3.30
C GLY A 418 -2.09 -2.78 2.05
N ALA A 419 -1.59 -3.94 1.62
CA ALA A 419 -2.17 -4.65 0.48
C ALA A 419 -3.62 -5.09 0.77
N GLY A 420 -3.87 -5.60 1.97
CA GLY A 420 -5.21 -5.97 2.44
C GLY A 420 -6.19 -4.81 2.41
N ILE A 421 -5.78 -3.62 2.89
CA ILE A 421 -6.68 -2.46 2.90
C ILE A 421 -6.96 -1.90 1.50
N VAL A 422 -6.05 -2.00 0.56
CA VAL A 422 -6.32 -1.63 -0.84
C VAL A 422 -7.45 -2.48 -1.42
N SER A 423 -7.52 -3.76 -1.06
CA SER A 423 -8.61 -4.65 -1.47
C SER A 423 -9.94 -4.38 -0.76
N LEU A 424 -9.89 -3.86 0.47
CA LEU A 424 -11.07 -3.58 1.30
C LEU A 424 -11.60 -2.15 1.14
N GLY A 425 -10.76 -1.22 0.70
CA GLY A 425 -11.07 0.20 0.69
C GLY A 425 -12.34 0.54 -0.08
N GLY A 426 -12.56 -0.09 -1.25
CA GLY A 426 -13.79 0.06 -2.02
C GLY A 426 -15.03 -0.44 -1.30
N ILE A 427 -14.90 -1.57 -0.58
CA ILE A 427 -15.98 -2.17 0.22
C ILE A 427 -16.30 -1.27 1.42
N TYR A 428 -15.30 -0.69 2.08
CA TYR A 428 -15.52 0.20 3.21
C TYR A 428 -16.10 1.55 2.82
N ALA A 429 -15.75 2.05 1.63
CA ALA A 429 -16.27 3.32 1.13
C ALA A 429 -17.71 3.24 0.63
N ASP A 430 -18.09 2.15 -0.08
CA ASP A 430 -19.45 1.87 -0.54
C ASP A 430 -19.66 0.34 -0.70
N PRO A 431 -20.10 -0.33 0.38
CA PRO A 431 -20.22 -1.79 0.41
C PRO A 431 -21.22 -2.32 -0.63
N LEU A 432 -22.33 -1.63 -0.88
CA LEU A 432 -23.34 -2.09 -1.85
C LEU A 432 -22.85 -1.93 -3.30
N ALA A 433 -22.18 -0.83 -3.63
CA ALA A 433 -21.60 -0.65 -4.96
C ALA A 433 -20.48 -1.66 -5.22
N ALA A 434 -19.67 -1.97 -4.20
CA ALA A 434 -18.62 -2.99 -4.29
C ALA A 434 -19.20 -4.37 -4.57
N MET A 435 -20.25 -4.79 -3.86
CA MET A 435 -20.93 -6.07 -4.10
C MET A 435 -21.51 -6.17 -5.51
N ARG A 436 -22.20 -5.12 -5.98
CA ARG A 436 -22.71 -5.08 -7.36
C ARG A 436 -21.61 -5.23 -8.40
N ARG A 437 -20.43 -4.62 -8.15
CA ARG A 437 -19.30 -4.70 -9.06
C ARG A 437 -18.69 -6.10 -9.07
N ALA A 438 -18.49 -6.71 -7.91
CA ALA A 438 -17.99 -8.07 -7.79
C ALA A 438 -18.90 -9.08 -8.53
N SER A 439 -20.24 -8.96 -8.37
CA SER A 439 -21.20 -9.83 -9.06
C SER A 439 -21.18 -9.67 -10.59
N ARG A 440 -20.99 -8.44 -11.10
CA ARG A 440 -20.87 -8.21 -12.56
C ARG A 440 -19.60 -8.81 -13.13
N SER A 441 -18.49 -8.79 -12.40
CA SER A 441 -17.23 -9.40 -12.83
C SER A 441 -17.35 -10.92 -12.95
N GLU A 442 -18.03 -11.58 -12.00
CA GLU A 442 -18.30 -13.03 -12.06
C GLU A 442 -19.20 -13.43 -13.23
N ALA A 443 -20.22 -12.62 -13.55
CA ALA A 443 -21.12 -12.91 -14.69
C ALA A 443 -20.45 -12.75 -16.06
N THR A 444 -19.24 -12.19 -16.09
CA THR A 444 -18.50 -11.87 -17.33
C THR A 444 -17.24 -12.76 -17.50
N ALA A 445 -16.81 -13.45 -16.44
CA ALA A 445 -15.69 -14.41 -16.43
C ALA A 445 -16.16 -15.81 -16.82
#